data_a61e8c3e000422c4e530f2e6a4eb0d31
#
_entry.id   a61e8c3e000422c4e530f2e6a4eb0d31
#
_cell.length_a   1.000
_cell.length_b   1.000
_cell.length_c   1.000
_cell.angle_alpha   90.00
_cell.angle_beta   90.00
_cell.angle_gamma   90.00
#
_symmetry.space_group_name_H-M   'P 1'
#
loop_
_entity.id
_entity.type
_entity.pdbx_description
1 polymer ?
#
loop_
_entity_poly.entity_id
_entity_poly.type
_entity_poly.pdbx_seq_one_letter_code
_entity_poly.pdbx_strand_id
1 'polypeptide(L)'
;MSLTDKIQSSLSRTLSDFKEQYGFNELGLAVSGGSDSLAMLYLCKEWAELNKVTLKCVTVDHQLRKEALMEAKTVAAHCSELGIKHDIVKWTHKDNFNGNLSDLARSARYRLINEWRKDIKYVLIGHTQNDQIETFLMNLKRGSGIDGLKGMAAVSKRPEGYFILRPLLNTKRESLKQFLRVRNIEWLSDPSNSNEEFERIVQRKTWELLKSKGFSESRVELAAQHMQRAHHALNQMLPIHFNQ
;
A
#
# COMPACT_ATOMS: atom_id res chain seq x y z
N MET A 1 10.27 -24.64 6.05
CA MET A 1 10.29 -23.22 5.70
C MET A 1 9.32 -22.50 6.63
N SER A 2 9.80 -21.59 7.45
CA SER A 2 8.97 -20.83 8.41
C SER A 2 7.99 -19.91 7.68
N LEU A 3 7.01 -19.35 8.40
CA LEU A 3 6.11 -18.34 7.81
C LEU A 3 6.89 -17.08 7.40
N THR A 4 7.85 -16.68 8.20
CA THR A 4 8.76 -15.55 7.91
C THR A 4 9.54 -15.76 6.61
N ASP A 5 10.09 -16.97 6.40
CA ASP A 5 10.81 -17.29 5.16
C ASP A 5 9.89 -17.23 3.93
N LYS A 6 8.64 -17.69 4.08
CA LYS A 6 7.64 -17.64 2.99
C LYS A 6 7.32 -16.21 2.59
N ILE A 7 7.11 -15.32 3.56
CA ILE A 7 6.83 -13.90 3.31
C ILE A 7 8.03 -13.24 2.64
N GLN A 8 9.22 -13.46 3.18
CA GLN A 8 10.48 -12.93 2.64
C GLN A 8 10.68 -13.37 1.20
N SER A 9 10.55 -14.67 0.93
CA SER A 9 10.71 -15.23 -0.42
C SER A 9 9.65 -14.69 -1.40
N SER A 10 8.40 -14.53 -0.97
CA SER A 10 7.32 -14.00 -1.79
C SER A 10 7.57 -12.55 -2.17
N LEU A 11 7.92 -11.70 -1.19
CA LEU A 11 8.23 -10.29 -1.44
C LEU A 11 9.48 -10.14 -2.29
N SER A 12 10.54 -10.90 -1.98
CA SER A 12 11.80 -10.87 -2.75
C SER A 12 11.57 -11.19 -4.22
N ARG A 13 10.75 -12.21 -4.52
CA ARG A 13 10.35 -12.54 -5.90
C ARG A 13 9.64 -11.35 -6.54
N THR A 14 8.60 -10.80 -5.90
CA THR A 14 7.83 -9.68 -6.44
C THR A 14 8.70 -8.45 -6.72
N LEU A 15 9.64 -8.12 -5.82
CA LEU A 15 10.56 -7.00 -6.02
C LEU A 15 11.58 -7.27 -7.12
N SER A 16 12.04 -8.53 -7.26
CA SER A 16 12.94 -8.93 -8.34
C SER A 16 12.25 -8.87 -9.70
N ASP A 17 11.01 -9.34 -9.79
CA ASP A 17 10.18 -9.22 -10.99
C ASP A 17 9.97 -7.73 -11.38
N PHE A 18 9.70 -6.86 -10.40
CA PHE A 18 9.61 -5.42 -10.64
C PHE A 18 10.94 -4.83 -11.11
N LYS A 19 12.07 -5.24 -10.50
CA LYS A 19 13.40 -4.76 -10.90
C LYS A 19 13.76 -5.20 -12.32
N GLU A 20 13.47 -6.44 -12.67
CA GLU A 20 13.69 -6.96 -14.02
C GLU A 20 12.84 -6.20 -15.05
N GLN A 21 11.56 -5.95 -14.74
CA GLN A 21 10.65 -5.27 -15.66
C GLN A 21 10.94 -3.77 -15.82
N TYR A 22 11.37 -3.08 -14.76
CA TYR A 22 11.44 -1.62 -14.72
C TYR A 22 12.86 -1.05 -14.61
N GLY A 23 13.88 -1.87 -14.34
CA GLY A 23 15.30 -1.48 -14.39
C GLY A 23 15.71 -0.41 -13.37
N PHE A 24 15.16 -0.40 -12.17
CA PHE A 24 15.47 0.61 -11.15
C PHE A 24 16.65 0.20 -10.25
N ASN A 25 17.41 1.22 -9.78
CA ASN A 25 18.45 1.08 -8.76
C ASN A 25 18.17 1.89 -7.49
N GLU A 26 17.05 2.63 -7.46
CA GLU A 26 16.60 3.41 -6.32
C GLU A 26 15.07 3.27 -6.16
N LEU A 27 14.61 3.14 -4.92
CA LEU A 27 13.20 3.04 -4.55
C LEU A 27 12.85 4.00 -3.42
N GLY A 28 11.71 4.66 -3.54
CA GLY A 28 11.07 5.35 -2.43
C GLY A 28 10.15 4.41 -1.65
N LEU A 29 10.10 4.53 -0.32
CA LEU A 29 9.17 3.81 0.53
C LEU A 29 8.30 4.82 1.28
N ALA A 30 6.98 4.73 1.12
CA ALA A 30 6.04 5.51 1.93
C ALA A 30 5.61 4.66 3.15
N VAL A 31 6.10 5.05 4.33
CA VAL A 31 5.93 4.30 5.59
C VAL A 31 5.16 5.15 6.58
N SER A 32 4.04 4.62 7.08
CA SER A 32 3.17 5.30 8.06
C SER A 32 3.42 4.87 9.51
N GLY A 33 4.25 3.85 9.74
CA GLY A 33 4.49 3.28 11.06
C GLY A 33 3.54 2.14 11.46
N GLY A 34 2.43 1.94 10.75
CA GLY A 34 1.57 0.79 10.95
C GLY A 34 2.24 -0.53 10.52
N SER A 35 1.72 -1.66 11.01
CA SER A 35 2.32 -3.00 10.84
C SER A 35 2.68 -3.32 9.38
N ASP A 36 1.80 -2.98 8.45
CA ASP A 36 1.97 -3.37 7.04
C ASP A 36 3.12 -2.59 6.38
N SER A 37 3.16 -1.27 6.60
CA SER A 37 4.21 -0.41 6.05
C SER A 37 5.55 -0.61 6.72
N LEU A 38 5.57 -0.91 8.03
CA LEU A 38 6.80 -1.19 8.75
C LEU A 38 7.38 -2.55 8.35
N ALA A 39 6.55 -3.59 8.24
CA ALA A 39 7.00 -4.89 7.71
C ALA A 39 7.56 -4.75 6.30
N MET A 40 6.93 -3.94 5.43
CA MET A 40 7.45 -3.62 4.10
C MET A 40 8.87 -3.01 4.19
N LEU A 41 9.08 -2.05 5.09
CA LEU A 41 10.38 -1.40 5.28
C LEU A 41 11.51 -2.42 5.56
N TYR A 42 11.29 -3.30 6.54
CA TYR A 42 12.29 -4.31 6.93
C TYR A 42 12.51 -5.34 5.82
N LEU A 43 11.46 -5.87 5.23
CA LEU A 43 11.54 -6.83 4.14
C LEU A 43 12.23 -6.26 2.89
N CYS A 44 11.94 -4.99 2.56
CA CYS A 44 12.58 -4.29 1.44
C CYS A 44 14.06 -4.03 1.71
N LYS A 45 14.45 -3.73 2.96
CA LYS A 45 15.85 -3.51 3.32
C LYS A 45 16.69 -4.75 3.06
N GLU A 46 16.26 -5.92 3.53
CA GLU A 46 16.97 -7.18 3.31
C GLU A 46 17.12 -7.51 1.82
N TRP A 47 16.06 -7.32 1.03
CA TRP A 47 16.12 -7.52 -0.41
C TRP A 47 17.03 -6.50 -1.12
N ALA A 48 16.98 -5.25 -0.73
CA ALA A 48 17.71 -4.16 -1.37
C ALA A 48 19.23 -4.30 -1.19
N GLU A 49 19.69 -4.78 -0.04
CA GLU A 49 21.10 -5.09 0.21
C GLU A 49 21.64 -6.14 -0.75
N LEU A 50 20.90 -7.22 -0.92
CA LEU A 50 21.29 -8.31 -1.83
C LEU A 50 21.27 -7.88 -3.30
N ASN A 51 20.40 -6.94 -3.65
CA ASN A 51 20.19 -6.51 -5.04
C ASN A 51 20.84 -5.16 -5.38
N LYS A 52 21.62 -4.57 -4.48
CA LYS A 52 22.31 -3.29 -4.64
C LYS A 52 21.35 -2.16 -5.05
N VAL A 53 20.20 -2.08 -4.36
CA VAL A 53 19.18 -1.04 -4.58
C VAL A 53 19.22 -0.05 -3.44
N THR A 54 19.27 1.24 -3.74
CA THR A 54 19.18 2.30 -2.75
C THR A 54 17.75 2.50 -2.30
N LEU A 55 17.51 2.59 -0.99
CA LEU A 55 16.21 2.89 -0.41
C LEU A 55 16.20 4.29 0.20
N LYS A 56 15.13 5.04 -0.05
CA LYS A 56 14.79 6.28 0.65
C LYS A 56 13.38 6.16 1.21
N CYS A 57 13.17 6.63 2.41
CA CYS A 57 11.89 6.50 3.10
C CYS A 57 11.25 7.87 3.35
N VAL A 58 9.93 7.93 3.28
CA VAL A 58 9.14 9.10 3.63
C VAL A 58 7.96 8.72 4.52
N THR A 59 7.73 9.53 5.55
CA THR A 59 6.49 9.52 6.33
C THR A 59 5.73 10.81 6.08
N VAL A 60 4.45 10.69 5.76
CA VAL A 60 3.54 11.84 5.64
C VAL A 60 2.88 12.06 6.99
N ASP A 61 3.23 13.16 7.64
CA ASP A 61 2.54 13.65 8.84
C ASP A 61 1.33 14.47 8.39
N HIS A 62 0.15 13.90 8.57
CA HIS A 62 -1.11 14.56 8.20
C HIS A 62 -1.52 15.68 9.13
N GLN A 63 -0.87 15.87 10.28
CA GLN A 63 -1.17 16.86 11.32
C GLN A 63 -2.64 16.85 11.81
N LEU A 64 -3.30 15.71 11.68
CA LEU A 64 -4.68 15.51 12.11
C LEU A 64 -4.81 15.18 13.62
N ARG A 65 -3.67 14.82 14.24
CA ARG A 65 -3.57 14.42 15.65
C ARG A 65 -2.24 14.86 16.24
N LYS A 66 -2.24 15.09 17.55
CA LYS A 66 -1.02 15.49 18.27
C LYS A 66 0.07 14.41 18.25
N GLU A 67 -0.33 13.14 18.21
CA GLU A 67 0.54 11.97 18.22
C GLU A 67 1.25 11.73 16.88
N ALA A 68 0.72 12.25 15.76
CA ALA A 68 1.22 11.99 14.41
C ALA A 68 2.71 12.29 14.23
N LEU A 69 3.20 13.38 14.86
CA LEU A 69 4.63 13.70 14.82
C LEU A 69 5.48 12.68 15.60
N MET A 70 4.99 12.17 16.74
CA MET A 70 5.70 11.15 17.50
C MET A 70 5.76 9.83 16.73
N GLU A 71 4.66 9.48 16.07
CA GLU A 71 4.57 8.32 15.20
C GLU A 71 5.59 8.40 14.05
N ALA A 72 5.69 9.56 13.41
CA ALA A 72 6.68 9.78 12.35
C ALA A 72 8.13 9.69 12.88
N LYS A 73 8.40 10.13 14.11
CA LYS A 73 9.70 9.97 14.75
C LYS A 73 10.04 8.52 15.07
N THR A 74 9.05 7.70 15.43
CA THR A 74 9.24 6.25 15.61
C THR A 74 9.69 5.59 14.29
N VAL A 75 9.07 5.95 13.17
CA VAL A 75 9.54 5.48 11.84
C VAL A 75 10.95 5.97 11.54
N ALA A 76 11.29 7.20 11.91
CA ALA A 76 12.63 7.73 11.72
C ALA A 76 13.69 6.94 12.50
N ALA A 77 13.37 6.48 13.73
CA ALA A 77 14.25 5.62 14.52
C ALA A 77 14.51 4.28 13.80
N HIS A 78 13.46 3.59 13.34
CA HIS A 78 13.62 2.36 12.56
C HIS A 78 14.46 2.57 11.28
N CYS A 79 14.23 3.66 10.55
CA CYS A 79 15.02 3.98 9.36
C CYS A 79 16.50 4.23 9.71
N SER A 80 16.77 4.91 10.84
CA SER A 80 18.14 5.16 11.32
C SER A 80 18.87 3.85 11.65
N GLU A 81 18.20 2.93 12.36
CA GLU A 81 18.74 1.61 12.69
C GLU A 81 19.05 0.79 11.42
N LEU A 82 18.22 0.91 10.41
CA LEU A 82 18.39 0.23 9.12
C LEU A 82 19.35 0.94 8.15
N GLY A 83 19.88 2.12 8.52
CA GLY A 83 20.73 2.92 7.63
C GLY A 83 20.01 3.44 6.40
N ILE A 84 18.69 3.70 6.49
CA ILE A 84 17.86 4.21 5.41
C ILE A 84 17.61 5.71 5.62
N LYS A 85 17.89 6.53 4.59
CA LYS A 85 17.56 7.96 4.64
C LYS A 85 16.04 8.13 4.76
N HIS A 86 15.60 8.91 5.75
CA HIS A 86 14.18 9.15 6.03
C HIS A 86 13.87 10.64 6.09
N ASP A 87 12.75 11.03 5.48
CA ASP A 87 12.23 12.38 5.53
C ASP A 87 10.79 12.37 6.06
N ILE A 88 10.44 13.36 6.89
CA ILE A 88 9.08 13.60 7.36
C ILE A 88 8.52 14.79 6.59
N VAL A 89 7.45 14.58 5.83
CA VAL A 89 6.75 15.64 5.09
C VAL A 89 5.42 15.94 5.77
N LYS A 90 5.12 17.21 5.97
CA LYS A 90 3.93 17.66 6.69
C LYS A 90 2.84 18.13 5.74
N TRP A 91 1.62 17.71 6.00
CA TRP A 91 0.46 18.26 5.34
C TRP A 91 -0.01 19.52 6.07
N THR A 92 0.35 20.69 5.54
CA THR A 92 -0.15 21.97 6.03
C THR A 92 -1.54 22.21 5.47
N HIS A 93 -2.53 22.36 6.35
CA HIS A 93 -3.93 22.61 6.01
C HIS A 93 -4.55 23.64 6.97
N LYS A 94 -5.66 24.25 6.55
CA LYS A 94 -6.51 25.05 7.44
C LYS A 94 -7.53 24.10 8.09
N ASP A 95 -7.93 24.37 9.34
CA ASP A 95 -8.78 23.49 10.15
C ASP A 95 -10.20 23.26 9.60
N ASN A 96 -10.64 24.03 8.61
CA ASN A 96 -11.95 23.88 7.98
C ASN A 96 -11.83 23.03 6.69
N PHE A 97 -12.15 21.74 6.81
CA PHE A 97 -12.22 20.82 5.67
C PHE A 97 -13.62 20.89 5.04
N ASN A 98 -13.70 21.36 3.79
CA ASN A 98 -14.89 21.17 2.98
C ASN A 98 -14.76 19.83 2.22
N GLY A 99 -15.57 18.83 2.58
CA GLY A 99 -15.60 17.54 1.91
C GLY A 99 -15.16 16.35 2.78
N ASN A 100 -14.94 15.20 2.15
CA ASN A 100 -14.50 13.99 2.83
C ASN A 100 -13.03 14.11 3.23
N LEU A 101 -12.74 14.21 4.52
CA LEU A 101 -11.39 14.33 5.08
C LEU A 101 -10.46 13.19 4.61
N SER A 102 -11.00 11.99 4.46
CA SER A 102 -10.27 10.82 3.98
C SER A 102 -9.73 11.01 2.55
N ASP A 103 -10.57 11.51 1.65
CA ASP A 103 -10.18 11.74 0.26
C ASP A 103 -9.17 12.90 0.16
N LEU A 104 -9.34 13.94 0.99
CA LEU A 104 -8.41 15.06 1.08
C LEU A 104 -7.04 14.61 1.60
N ALA A 105 -7.01 13.83 2.69
CA ALA A 105 -5.80 13.27 3.26
C ALA A 105 -5.09 12.32 2.27
N ARG A 106 -5.87 11.49 1.54
CA ARG A 106 -5.34 10.64 0.49
C ARG A 106 -4.72 11.45 -0.65
N SER A 107 -5.38 12.47 -1.13
CA SER A 107 -4.89 13.36 -2.19
C SER A 107 -3.64 14.11 -1.75
N ALA A 108 -3.64 14.66 -0.52
CA ALA A 108 -2.48 15.31 0.07
C ALA A 108 -1.28 14.36 0.19
N ARG A 109 -1.50 13.11 0.61
CA ARG A 109 -0.45 12.09 0.68
C ARG A 109 0.26 11.92 -0.65
N TYR A 110 -0.48 11.69 -1.74
CA TYR A 110 0.13 11.49 -3.05
C TYR A 110 0.83 12.73 -3.57
N ARG A 111 0.29 13.92 -3.33
CA ARG A 111 0.93 15.19 -3.69
C ARG A 111 2.26 15.36 -2.94
N LEU A 112 2.27 15.17 -1.63
CA LEU A 112 3.47 15.29 -0.81
C LEU A 112 4.53 14.23 -1.16
N ILE A 113 4.13 13.00 -1.45
CA ILE A 113 5.03 11.97 -1.96
C ILE A 113 5.63 12.41 -3.29
N ASN A 114 4.84 12.99 -4.20
CA ASN A 114 5.33 13.48 -5.48
C ASN A 114 6.36 14.62 -5.32
N GLU A 115 6.10 15.57 -4.43
CA GLU A 115 7.03 16.67 -4.11
C GLU A 115 8.34 16.15 -3.49
N TRP A 116 8.23 15.16 -2.59
CA TRP A 116 9.38 14.57 -1.91
C TRP A 116 10.26 13.71 -2.82
N ARG A 117 9.64 12.88 -3.68
CA ARG A 117 10.35 11.86 -4.43
C ARG A 117 11.42 12.40 -5.40
N LYS A 118 11.28 13.67 -5.85
CA LYS A 118 12.16 14.30 -6.86
C LYS A 118 12.32 13.40 -8.09
N ASP A 119 13.51 12.79 -8.28
CA ASP A 119 13.85 11.95 -9.42
C ASP A 119 13.50 10.46 -9.22
N ILE A 120 13.07 10.06 -8.03
CA ILE A 120 12.66 8.68 -7.75
C ILE A 120 11.41 8.36 -8.57
N LYS A 121 11.51 7.40 -9.49
CA LYS A 121 10.40 6.99 -10.37
C LYS A 121 9.44 5.99 -9.72
N TYR A 122 9.90 5.23 -8.75
CA TYR A 122 9.15 4.11 -8.16
C TYR A 122 9.04 4.27 -6.66
N VAL A 123 7.80 4.30 -6.16
CA VAL A 123 7.50 4.43 -4.72
C VAL A 123 6.67 3.25 -4.26
N LEU A 124 7.12 2.57 -3.22
CA LEU A 124 6.43 1.43 -2.62
C LEU A 124 5.44 1.90 -1.56
N ILE A 125 4.26 1.27 -1.55
CA ILE A 125 3.21 1.47 -0.53
C ILE A 125 2.77 0.10 0.00
N GLY A 126 2.64 -0.03 1.32
CA GLY A 126 2.34 -1.26 2.04
C GLY A 126 0.85 -1.65 2.01
N HIS A 127 0.21 -1.69 0.84
CA HIS A 127 -1.13 -2.25 0.71
C HIS A 127 -1.08 -3.77 0.67
N THR A 128 -2.01 -4.41 1.38
CA THR A 128 -2.07 -5.85 1.61
C THR A 128 -3.28 -6.53 0.93
N GLN A 129 -3.36 -7.86 1.03
CA GLN A 129 -4.53 -8.63 0.62
C GLN A 129 -5.81 -8.13 1.31
N ASN A 130 -5.73 -7.78 2.58
CA ASN A 130 -6.87 -7.24 3.32
C ASN A 130 -7.37 -5.93 2.71
N ASP A 131 -6.46 -5.04 2.27
CA ASP A 131 -6.84 -3.79 1.61
C ASP A 131 -7.49 -4.02 0.24
N GLN A 132 -7.09 -5.09 -0.47
CA GLN A 132 -7.74 -5.51 -1.72
C GLN A 132 -9.20 -5.93 -1.48
N ILE A 133 -9.43 -6.75 -0.45
CA ILE A 133 -10.77 -7.22 -0.09
C ILE A 133 -11.64 -6.03 0.36
N GLU A 134 -11.12 -5.16 1.22
CA GLU A 134 -11.80 -3.95 1.67
C GLU A 134 -12.20 -3.09 0.45
N THR A 135 -11.28 -2.87 -0.48
CA THR A 135 -11.53 -2.08 -1.70
C THR A 135 -12.56 -2.74 -2.61
N PHE A 136 -12.48 -4.06 -2.78
CA PHE A 136 -13.45 -4.82 -3.58
C PHE A 136 -14.88 -4.67 -3.01
N LEU A 137 -15.04 -4.85 -1.70
CA LEU A 137 -16.34 -4.73 -1.02
C LEU A 137 -16.89 -3.31 -1.08
N MET A 138 -16.05 -2.29 -0.91
CA MET A 138 -16.44 -0.88 -1.04
C MET A 138 -16.97 -0.58 -2.45
N ASN A 139 -16.26 -1.04 -3.46
CA ASN A 139 -16.63 -0.83 -4.85
C ASN A 139 -17.88 -1.63 -5.23
N LEU A 140 -18.03 -2.86 -4.73
CA LEU A 140 -19.23 -3.66 -4.91
C LEU A 140 -20.46 -2.98 -4.28
N LYS A 141 -20.33 -2.45 -3.06
CA LYS A 141 -21.38 -1.69 -2.38
C LYS A 141 -21.81 -0.44 -3.18
N ARG A 142 -20.87 0.18 -3.90
CA ARG A 142 -21.13 1.38 -4.73
C ARG A 142 -21.69 1.02 -6.12
N GLY A 143 -21.90 -0.25 -6.42
CA GLY A 143 -22.36 -0.70 -7.74
C GLY A 143 -21.33 -0.52 -8.86
N SER A 144 -20.03 -0.51 -8.50
CA SER A 144 -18.97 -0.33 -9.49
C SER A 144 -18.94 -1.50 -10.49
N GLY A 145 -18.71 -1.20 -11.75
CA GLY A 145 -18.44 -2.17 -12.80
C GLY A 145 -17.01 -2.73 -12.76
N ILE A 146 -16.55 -3.25 -13.88
CA ILE A 146 -15.23 -3.91 -14.02
C ILE A 146 -14.09 -3.03 -13.52
N ASP A 147 -14.11 -1.73 -13.80
CA ASP A 147 -13.06 -0.78 -13.39
C ASP A 147 -12.89 -0.67 -11.88
N GLY A 148 -13.98 -0.69 -11.13
CA GLY A 148 -13.91 -0.66 -9.67
C GLY A 148 -13.60 -2.03 -9.08
N LEU A 149 -14.22 -3.08 -9.59
CA LEU A 149 -14.11 -4.44 -9.03
C LEU A 149 -12.77 -5.11 -9.33
N LYS A 150 -11.97 -4.62 -10.28
CA LYS A 150 -10.61 -5.11 -10.53
C LYS A 150 -9.65 -4.88 -9.34
N GLY A 151 -10.04 -4.08 -8.34
CA GLY A 151 -9.21 -3.76 -7.18
C GLY A 151 -7.99 -2.89 -7.51
N MET A 152 -7.00 -2.91 -6.62
CA MET A 152 -5.76 -2.17 -6.82
C MET A 152 -4.79 -2.97 -7.68
N ALA A 153 -4.18 -2.33 -8.68
CA ALA A 153 -3.09 -2.92 -9.46
C ALA A 153 -1.79 -2.97 -8.63
N ALA A 154 -0.96 -4.02 -8.85
CA ALA A 154 0.36 -4.12 -8.25
C ALA A 154 1.26 -2.94 -8.64
N VAL A 155 1.10 -2.46 -9.87
CA VAL A 155 1.79 -1.27 -10.38
C VAL A 155 0.75 -0.30 -10.91
N SER A 156 0.85 0.96 -10.53
CA SER A 156 -0.01 2.02 -11.08
C SER A 156 0.81 3.28 -11.39
N LYS A 157 0.69 3.76 -12.63
CA LYS A 157 1.29 5.03 -13.05
C LYS A 157 0.45 6.18 -12.49
N ARG A 158 1.12 7.18 -11.95
CA ARG A 158 0.49 8.42 -11.48
C ARG A 158 0.51 9.47 -12.60
N PRO A 159 -0.47 10.41 -12.61
CA PRO A 159 -0.48 11.51 -13.58
C PRO A 159 0.82 12.32 -13.56
N GLU A 160 1.46 12.44 -12.41
CA GLU A 160 2.70 13.17 -12.21
C GLU A 160 3.95 12.42 -12.74
N GLY A 161 3.77 11.29 -13.42
CA GLY A 161 4.82 10.59 -14.15
C GLY A 161 5.64 9.57 -13.35
N TYR A 162 5.27 9.28 -12.10
CA TYR A 162 5.91 8.22 -11.30
C TYR A 162 5.00 7.00 -11.12
N PHE A 163 5.56 5.93 -10.56
CA PHE A 163 4.85 4.67 -10.37
C PHE A 163 4.72 4.33 -8.88
N ILE A 164 3.55 3.89 -8.50
CA ILE A 164 3.30 3.25 -7.21
C ILE A 164 3.41 1.75 -7.39
N LEU A 165 4.26 1.11 -6.58
CA LEU A 165 4.41 -0.33 -6.50
C LEU A 165 3.78 -0.84 -5.19
N ARG A 166 3.08 -1.96 -5.25
CA ARG A 166 2.40 -2.58 -4.09
C ARG A 166 2.84 -4.04 -3.95
N PRO A 167 4.02 -4.28 -3.36
CA PRO A 167 4.59 -5.63 -3.33
C PRO A 167 3.88 -6.59 -2.37
N LEU A 168 3.01 -6.07 -1.48
CA LEU A 168 2.34 -6.85 -0.45
C LEU A 168 0.87 -7.18 -0.77
N LEU A 169 0.38 -6.88 -1.98
CA LEU A 169 -1.05 -7.07 -2.32
C LEU A 169 -1.56 -8.50 -2.14
N ASN A 170 -0.68 -9.49 -2.23
CA ASN A 170 -1.01 -10.91 -2.04
C ASN A 170 -0.59 -11.44 -0.65
N THR A 171 -0.21 -10.52 0.27
CA THR A 171 0.23 -10.89 1.62
C THR A 171 -0.82 -10.51 2.65
N LYS A 172 -1.15 -11.46 3.53
CA LYS A 172 -2.09 -11.24 4.64
C LYS A 172 -1.48 -10.32 5.69
N ARG A 173 -2.25 -9.37 6.18
CA ARG A 173 -1.85 -8.45 7.26
C ARG A 173 -1.38 -9.20 8.51
N GLU A 174 -2.06 -10.28 8.89
CA GLU A 174 -1.67 -11.05 10.08
C GLU A 174 -0.30 -11.73 9.91
N SER A 175 0.03 -12.15 8.71
CA SER A 175 1.37 -12.69 8.42
C SER A 175 2.46 -11.63 8.60
N LEU A 176 2.20 -10.37 8.20
CA LEU A 176 3.12 -9.26 8.41
C LEU A 176 3.30 -8.91 9.90
N LYS A 177 2.20 -8.93 10.66
CA LYS A 177 2.27 -8.76 12.11
C LYS A 177 3.08 -9.87 12.78
N GLN A 178 2.90 -11.11 12.35
CA GLN A 178 3.68 -12.23 12.87
C GLN A 178 5.18 -12.10 12.51
N PHE A 179 5.50 -11.64 11.30
CA PHE A 179 6.87 -11.32 10.90
C PHE A 179 7.52 -10.31 11.85
N LEU A 180 6.82 -9.23 12.20
CA LEU A 180 7.29 -8.21 13.12
C LEU A 180 7.45 -8.75 14.56
N ARG A 181 6.45 -9.52 15.05
CA ARG A 181 6.50 -10.13 16.40
C ARG A 181 7.71 -11.05 16.60
N VAL A 182 7.97 -11.93 15.63
CA VAL A 182 9.11 -12.87 15.69
C VAL A 182 10.46 -12.13 15.75
N ARG A 183 10.51 -10.92 15.22
CA ARG A 183 11.71 -10.07 15.21
C ARG A 183 11.74 -9.04 16.34
N ASN A 184 10.76 -9.07 17.24
CA ASN A 184 10.60 -8.09 18.34
C ASN A 184 10.55 -6.65 17.83
N ILE A 185 9.97 -6.42 16.64
CA ILE A 185 9.81 -5.09 16.07
C ILE A 185 8.44 -4.55 16.50
N GLU A 186 8.44 -3.46 17.24
CA GLU A 186 7.24 -2.76 17.63
C GLU A 186 6.71 -1.91 16.49
N TRP A 187 5.39 -1.87 16.33
CA TRP A 187 4.72 -1.03 15.36
C TRP A 187 3.64 -0.17 16.00
N LEU A 188 3.30 0.91 15.35
CA LEU A 188 2.26 1.80 15.83
C LEU A 188 0.88 1.16 15.63
N SER A 189 0.16 1.00 16.73
CA SER A 189 -1.25 0.63 16.72
C SER A 189 -2.07 1.91 16.82
N ASP A 190 -2.59 2.37 15.70
CA ASP A 190 -3.35 3.60 15.66
C ASP A 190 -4.82 3.38 16.04
N PRO A 191 -5.26 3.79 17.24
CA PRO A 191 -6.66 3.67 17.66
C PRO A 191 -7.58 4.68 16.96
N SER A 192 -7.04 5.68 16.30
CA SER A 192 -7.80 6.79 15.74
C SER A 192 -7.79 6.89 14.20
N ASN A 193 -7.48 5.81 13.50
CA ASN A 193 -7.84 5.70 12.08
C ASN A 193 -9.36 5.84 11.83
N SER A 194 -10.05 6.68 12.59
CA SER A 194 -11.48 6.60 12.83
C SER A 194 -12.36 7.16 11.71
N ASN A 195 -11.91 8.06 10.85
CA ASN A 195 -12.78 8.60 9.80
C ASN A 195 -12.61 7.91 8.44
N GLU A 196 -11.41 7.56 8.02
CA GLU A 196 -11.19 6.59 6.94
C GLU A 196 -11.57 5.18 7.40
N GLU A 197 -11.41 4.91 8.66
CA GLU A 197 -11.77 3.69 9.32
C GLU A 197 -13.26 3.44 9.37
N PHE A 198 -14.12 4.43 9.46
CA PHE A 198 -15.53 4.13 9.60
C PHE A 198 -16.04 3.31 8.40
N GLU A 199 -15.70 3.70 7.19
CA GLU A 199 -16.06 2.92 6.01
C GLU A 199 -15.26 1.59 5.95
N ARG A 200 -13.96 1.60 6.30
CA ARG A 200 -13.14 0.38 6.37
C ARG A 200 -13.48 -0.53 7.54
N ILE A 201 -13.85 0.02 8.70
CA ILE A 201 -14.34 -0.79 9.85
C ILE A 201 -15.63 -1.49 9.48
N VAL A 202 -16.56 -0.78 8.82
CA VAL A 202 -17.78 -1.42 8.31
C VAL A 202 -17.44 -2.54 7.35
N GLN A 203 -16.49 -2.32 6.41
CA GLN A 203 -16.07 -3.38 5.48
C GLN A 203 -15.39 -4.56 6.18
N ARG A 204 -14.57 -4.34 7.20
CA ARG A 204 -13.98 -5.42 8.01
C ARG A 204 -15.05 -6.23 8.72
N LYS A 205 -16.01 -5.60 9.37
CA LYS A 205 -17.15 -6.30 10.00
C LYS A 205 -17.99 -7.06 8.97
N THR A 206 -18.25 -6.46 7.82
CA THR A 206 -18.94 -7.11 6.69
C THR A 206 -18.15 -8.32 6.22
N TRP A 207 -16.82 -8.20 6.11
CA TRP A 207 -15.95 -9.29 5.70
C TRP A 207 -16.00 -10.47 6.70
N GLU A 208 -15.94 -10.21 8.00
CA GLU A 208 -16.04 -11.26 9.02
C GLU A 208 -17.39 -11.98 8.94
N LEU A 209 -18.49 -11.24 8.70
CA LEU A 209 -19.80 -11.84 8.46
C LEU A 209 -19.80 -12.71 7.20
N LEU A 210 -19.23 -12.23 6.09
CA LEU A 210 -19.15 -13.00 4.85
C LEU A 210 -18.32 -14.27 5.03
N LYS A 211 -17.20 -14.20 5.74
CA LYS A 211 -16.39 -15.39 6.09
C LYS A 211 -17.22 -16.44 6.84
N SER A 212 -18.04 -16.02 7.80
CA SER A 212 -18.91 -16.94 8.54
C SER A 212 -19.97 -17.61 7.65
N LYS A 213 -20.24 -17.04 6.46
CA LYS A 213 -21.16 -17.60 5.44
C LYS A 213 -20.44 -18.36 4.32
N GLY A 214 -19.13 -18.66 4.50
CA GLY A 214 -18.35 -19.48 3.58
C GLY A 214 -17.64 -18.71 2.46
N PHE A 215 -17.62 -17.38 2.51
CA PHE A 215 -16.77 -16.60 1.64
C PHE A 215 -15.30 -16.77 2.04
N SER A 216 -14.40 -16.88 1.06
CA SER A 216 -12.97 -16.96 1.31
C SER A 216 -12.20 -15.85 0.62
N GLU A 217 -11.09 -15.46 1.22
CA GLU A 217 -10.18 -14.44 0.69
C GLU A 217 -9.74 -14.80 -0.74
N SER A 218 -9.39 -16.07 -0.97
CA SER A 218 -8.96 -16.55 -2.29
C SER A 218 -10.03 -16.43 -3.37
N ARG A 219 -11.31 -16.60 -3.04
CA ARG A 219 -12.41 -16.43 -3.99
C ARG A 219 -12.63 -14.97 -4.36
N VAL A 220 -12.51 -14.04 -3.39
CA VAL A 220 -12.60 -12.60 -3.66
C VAL A 220 -11.42 -12.14 -4.52
N GLU A 221 -10.20 -12.61 -4.23
CA GLU A 221 -9.03 -12.35 -5.07
C GLU A 221 -9.20 -12.88 -6.49
N LEU A 222 -9.69 -14.10 -6.63
CA LEU A 222 -9.95 -14.68 -7.94
C LEU A 222 -10.98 -13.85 -8.73
N ALA A 223 -12.05 -13.38 -8.07
CA ALA A 223 -13.02 -12.49 -8.70
C ALA A 223 -12.37 -11.18 -9.16
N ALA A 224 -11.56 -10.53 -8.33
CA ALA A 224 -10.83 -9.32 -8.69
C ALA A 224 -9.85 -9.57 -9.86
N GLN A 225 -9.15 -10.71 -9.87
CA GLN A 225 -8.26 -11.09 -10.98
C GLN A 225 -9.02 -11.33 -12.29
N HIS A 226 -10.23 -11.91 -12.22
CA HIS A 226 -11.10 -12.03 -13.40
C HIS A 226 -11.50 -10.66 -13.95
N MET A 227 -11.84 -9.72 -13.06
CA MET A 227 -12.15 -8.34 -13.46
C MET A 227 -10.93 -7.64 -14.06
N GLN A 228 -9.73 -7.84 -13.52
CA GLN A 228 -8.48 -7.31 -14.10
C GLN A 228 -8.23 -7.84 -15.51
N ARG A 229 -8.41 -9.14 -15.74
CA ARG A 229 -8.25 -9.73 -17.07
C ARG A 229 -9.29 -9.20 -18.07
N ALA A 230 -10.56 -9.11 -17.65
CA ALA A 230 -11.62 -8.55 -18.48
C ALA A 230 -11.35 -7.08 -18.82
N HIS A 231 -10.95 -6.26 -17.86
CA HIS A 231 -10.55 -4.87 -18.07
C HIS A 231 -9.39 -4.74 -19.07
N HIS A 232 -8.37 -5.59 -18.94
CA HIS A 232 -7.22 -5.58 -19.85
C HIS A 232 -7.64 -5.93 -21.28
N ALA A 233 -8.44 -6.97 -21.45
CA ALA A 233 -8.97 -7.37 -22.77
C ALA A 233 -9.82 -6.26 -23.42
N LEU A 234 -10.72 -5.63 -22.66
CA LEU A 234 -11.53 -4.52 -23.16
C LEU A 234 -10.66 -3.33 -23.59
N ASN A 235 -9.64 -2.95 -22.80
CA ASN A 235 -8.75 -1.86 -23.16
C ASN A 235 -7.89 -2.15 -24.40
N GLN A 236 -7.61 -3.43 -24.70
CA GLN A 236 -6.93 -3.80 -25.95
C GLN A 236 -7.87 -3.75 -27.16
N MET A 237 -9.16 -4.00 -26.98
CA MET A 237 -10.15 -3.98 -28.07
C MET A 237 -10.61 -2.56 -28.43
N LEU A 238 -10.72 -1.65 -27.46
CA LEU A 238 -11.20 -0.28 -27.67
C LEU A 238 -10.43 0.52 -28.74
N PRO A 239 -9.10 0.46 -28.85
CA PRO A 239 -8.35 1.17 -29.90
C PRO A 239 -8.64 0.67 -31.32
N ILE A 240 -9.13 -0.55 -31.47
CA ILE A 240 -9.39 -1.18 -32.79
C ILE A 240 -10.69 -0.67 -33.40
N HIS A 241 -11.64 -0.21 -32.59
CA HIS A 241 -12.97 0.17 -33.06
C HIS A 241 -13.18 1.68 -33.29
N PHE A 242 -12.29 2.53 -32.79
CA PHE A 242 -12.37 4.00 -32.96
C PHE A 242 -11.52 4.53 -34.10
N ASN A 243 -10.81 3.68 -34.86
CA ASN A 243 -10.05 4.03 -36.06
C ASN A 243 -10.73 3.55 -37.37
N GLN A 244 -12.02 3.24 -37.35
CA GLN A 244 -12.89 3.06 -38.51
C GLN A 244 -13.94 4.17 -38.52
#